data_76947506d8e3824933069d86a157f460
#
_entry.id   76947506d8e3824933069d86a157f460
#
_cell.length_a   1.000
_cell.length_b   1.000
_cell.length_c   1.000
_cell.angle_alpha   90.00
_cell.angle_beta   90.00
_cell.angle_gamma   90.00
#
_symmetry.space_group_name_H-M   'P 1'
#
loop_
_entity.id
_entity.type
_entity.pdbx_description
1 polymer ?
#
loop_
_entity_poly.entity_id
_entity_poly.type
_entity_poly.pdbx_seq_one_letter_code
_entity_poly.pdbx_strand_id
1 'polypeptide(L)'
;IDEFTARGKFNWDVSDDLLIRGSASTSFRVPNLIQQNQRFVPRQGSNTDAVGKYVGANKPLDDSYSMQSFRLLNPNLKPETSTNTSIGFVYSPSVVDGFTMTYDNWEIEKEDTIVLLGRNNRLVEDLVLRLEHGPNNCSAFSNPNVLRDQDAGYTDEEVALFSAKGICPAGEAQIVYDPYANAATRKIAGQDIGLYYDIDTDFGRFKLSANYSKTDEFTQEPTAGYTKLKEAQDSGTFPLSIALSGFGDLAKQDGNYVEKTSIKGTYTIGDWGVQITSLTKGDFYHSQETKSDGTRYVLPEMTTMNVSVYYKFDIAGNKARIKFAVKNIEDERAPLADRFYGFFADAHQDMGRNSYIDFKVSF
;
A
#
# COMPACT_ATOMS: atom_id res chain seq x y z
N ILE A 1 -17.93 24.08 6.50
CA ILE A 1 -18.10 22.88 5.67
C ILE A 1 -19.35 22.19 6.18
N ASP A 2 -20.37 22.12 5.36
CA ASP A 2 -21.64 21.46 5.67
C ASP A 2 -21.76 20.24 4.76
N GLU A 3 -21.47 19.05 5.31
CA GLU A 3 -21.57 17.78 4.59
C GLU A 3 -22.59 16.88 5.28
N PHE A 4 -23.49 16.30 4.50
CA PHE A 4 -24.51 15.40 4.99
C PHE A 4 -24.07 13.96 4.82
N THR A 5 -24.22 13.15 5.88
CA THR A 5 -23.97 11.71 5.84
C THR A 5 -25.22 10.94 6.21
N ALA A 6 -25.45 9.86 5.50
CA ALA A 6 -26.57 8.95 5.75
C ALA A 6 -26.10 7.51 5.74
N ARG A 7 -26.81 6.64 6.46
CA ARG A 7 -26.60 5.18 6.46
C ARG A 7 -27.90 4.43 6.53
N GLY A 8 -28.12 3.53 5.57
CA GLY A 8 -29.14 2.51 5.58
C GLY A 8 -28.53 1.13 5.79
N LYS A 9 -29.21 0.29 6.57
CA LYS A 9 -28.84 -1.14 6.76
C LYS A 9 -30.09 -1.97 6.73
N PHE A 10 -29.99 -3.19 6.24
CA PHE A 10 -31.01 -4.20 6.40
C PHE A 10 -30.39 -5.54 6.82
N ASN A 11 -31.16 -6.30 7.60
CA ASN A 11 -30.93 -7.69 7.90
C ASN A 11 -32.26 -8.42 7.64
N TRP A 12 -32.17 -9.54 6.96
CA TRP A 12 -33.30 -10.35 6.64
C TRP A 12 -33.01 -11.81 6.97
N ASP A 13 -33.69 -12.32 8.01
CA ASP A 13 -33.66 -13.71 8.39
C ASP A 13 -34.51 -14.49 7.39
N VAL A 14 -33.87 -15.11 6.39
CA VAL A 14 -34.53 -15.92 5.36
C VAL A 14 -35.01 -17.23 5.95
N SER A 15 -34.24 -17.78 6.88
CA SER A 15 -34.51 -18.94 7.70
C SER A 15 -33.72 -18.87 8.99
N ASP A 16 -33.92 -19.84 9.90
CA ASP A 16 -33.15 -19.99 11.15
C ASP A 16 -31.62 -20.14 10.85
N ASP A 17 -31.28 -20.66 9.70
CA ASP A 17 -29.89 -20.94 9.29
C ASP A 17 -29.27 -19.85 8.38
N LEU A 18 -30.07 -18.95 7.80
CA LEU A 18 -29.61 -18.01 6.78
C LEU A 18 -30.09 -16.59 7.01
N LEU A 19 -29.13 -15.69 7.24
CA LEU A 19 -29.32 -14.25 7.29
C LEU A 19 -28.71 -13.59 6.05
N ILE A 20 -29.47 -12.76 5.33
CA ILE A 20 -28.96 -11.84 4.30
C ILE A 20 -28.83 -10.46 4.92
N ARG A 21 -27.73 -9.78 4.62
CA ARG A 21 -27.46 -8.44 5.13
C ARG A 21 -26.97 -7.50 4.04
N GLY A 22 -27.25 -6.21 4.21
CA GLY A 22 -26.73 -5.20 3.31
C GLY A 22 -26.66 -3.84 3.98
N SER A 23 -25.80 -3.01 3.46
CA SER A 23 -25.68 -1.62 3.89
C SER A 23 -25.29 -0.71 2.74
N ALA A 24 -25.77 0.55 2.82
CA ALA A 24 -25.32 1.65 1.99
C ALA A 24 -25.10 2.87 2.89
N SER A 25 -23.99 3.57 2.72
CA SER A 25 -23.69 4.75 3.52
C SER A 25 -22.85 5.75 2.75
N THR A 26 -23.02 7.03 3.08
CA THR A 26 -22.11 8.10 2.67
C THR A 26 -21.24 8.53 3.84
N SER A 27 -20.04 9.01 3.56
CA SER A 27 -19.17 9.62 4.55
C SER A 27 -18.31 10.71 3.90
N PHE A 28 -17.68 11.54 4.71
CA PHE A 28 -16.75 12.54 4.23
C PHE A 28 -15.53 12.64 5.13
N ARG A 29 -14.45 13.17 4.58
CA ARG A 29 -13.22 13.48 5.31
C ARG A 29 -12.74 14.88 4.95
N VAL A 30 -12.70 15.77 5.91
CA VAL A 30 -12.12 17.12 5.72
C VAL A 30 -10.59 17.01 5.58
N PRO A 31 -9.95 17.88 4.78
CA PRO A 31 -8.51 17.99 4.77
C PRO A 31 -7.98 18.25 6.19
N ASN A 32 -6.90 17.59 6.57
CA ASN A 32 -6.30 17.81 7.88
C ASN A 32 -5.52 19.12 7.94
N LEU A 33 -5.17 19.57 9.17
CA LEU A 33 -4.47 20.83 9.38
C LEU A 33 -3.10 20.89 8.68
N ILE A 34 -2.43 19.76 8.51
CA ILE A 34 -1.14 19.68 7.80
C ILE A 34 -1.36 19.98 6.31
N GLN A 35 -2.42 19.41 5.72
CA GLN A 35 -2.72 19.58 4.29
C GLN A 35 -3.12 21.01 3.93
N GLN A 36 -3.75 21.72 4.88
CA GLN A 36 -4.27 23.09 4.64
C GLN A 36 -3.35 24.20 5.15
N ASN A 37 -2.62 23.99 6.25
CA ASN A 37 -1.97 25.08 6.99
C ASN A 37 -0.46 24.90 7.16
N GLN A 38 0.08 23.68 7.12
CA GLN A 38 1.51 23.46 7.32
C GLN A 38 2.25 23.66 6.00
N ARG A 39 3.01 24.75 5.90
CA ARG A 39 3.69 25.17 4.68
C ARG A 39 4.60 24.09 4.07
N PHE A 40 5.33 23.36 4.90
CA PHE A 40 6.27 22.35 4.47
C PHE A 40 6.21 21.11 5.37
N VAL A 41 6.09 19.93 4.77
CA VAL A 41 6.29 18.65 5.46
C VAL A 41 7.50 17.98 4.82
N PRO A 42 8.68 18.02 5.48
CA PRO A 42 9.90 17.47 4.91
C PRO A 42 9.83 15.94 4.87
N ARG A 43 10.39 15.39 3.80
CA ARG A 43 10.63 13.96 3.60
C ARG A 43 12.00 13.82 2.97
N GLN A 44 12.76 12.85 3.45
CA GLN A 44 14.05 12.50 2.87
C GLN A 44 14.03 11.02 2.49
N GLY A 45 14.68 10.67 1.41
CA GLY A 45 14.81 9.29 0.97
C GLY A 45 15.41 9.21 -0.42
N SER A 46 15.94 8.05 -0.73
CA SER A 46 16.46 7.76 -2.07
C SER A 46 15.32 7.58 -3.05
N ASN A 47 15.54 8.08 -4.25
CA ASN A 47 14.63 7.93 -5.38
C ASN A 47 15.43 7.81 -6.68
N THR A 48 14.77 7.18 -7.65
CA THR A 48 15.29 7.14 -9.03
C THR A 48 15.08 8.49 -9.69
N ASP A 49 16.17 9.10 -10.16
CA ASP A 49 16.10 10.33 -10.96
C ASP A 49 15.76 10.00 -12.42
N ALA A 50 14.62 10.48 -12.89
CA ALA A 50 14.14 10.25 -14.24
C ALA A 50 15.13 10.76 -15.30
N VAL A 51 15.80 11.90 -15.06
CA VAL A 51 16.80 12.46 -15.97
C VAL A 51 18.03 11.57 -16.01
N GLY A 52 18.56 11.16 -14.86
CA GLY A 52 19.70 10.24 -14.79
C GLY A 52 19.41 8.91 -15.51
N LYS A 53 18.23 8.35 -15.27
CA LYS A 53 17.77 7.11 -15.93
C LYS A 53 17.60 7.29 -17.45
N TYR A 54 17.11 8.46 -17.93
CA TYR A 54 16.91 8.77 -19.32
C TYR A 54 18.23 8.95 -20.10
N VAL A 55 19.21 9.62 -19.50
CA VAL A 55 20.54 9.83 -20.12
C VAL A 55 21.27 8.49 -20.28
N GLY A 56 21.15 7.57 -19.32
CA GLY A 56 21.61 6.19 -19.45
C GLY A 56 23.04 5.95 -18.94
N ALA A 57 23.69 4.90 -19.43
CA ALA A 57 25.03 4.47 -19.00
C ALA A 57 26.13 5.51 -19.34
N ASN A 58 27.21 5.51 -18.53
CA ASN A 58 28.32 6.48 -18.62
C ASN A 58 27.89 7.95 -18.36
N LYS A 59 26.88 8.12 -17.57
CA LYS A 59 26.26 9.40 -17.23
C LYS A 59 27.03 10.10 -16.10
N PRO A 60 27.08 11.43 -16.12
CA PRO A 60 27.59 12.21 -15.00
C PRO A 60 26.61 12.32 -13.83
N LEU A 61 25.36 11.93 -14.03
CA LEU A 61 24.30 11.98 -13.04
C LEU A 61 23.85 10.57 -12.67
N ASP A 62 23.94 10.21 -11.39
CA ASP A 62 23.41 8.96 -10.85
C ASP A 62 21.90 8.85 -11.04
N ASP A 63 21.41 7.62 -11.23
CA ASP A 63 19.98 7.37 -11.39
C ASP A 63 19.26 7.13 -10.07
N SER A 64 19.98 7.04 -8.94
CA SER A 64 19.36 6.87 -7.62
C SER A 64 20.25 7.43 -6.52
N TYR A 65 19.73 8.40 -5.81
CA TYR A 65 20.42 9.07 -4.69
C TYR A 65 19.39 9.63 -3.70
N SER A 66 19.87 10.04 -2.51
CA SER A 66 19.03 10.64 -1.48
C SER A 66 18.72 12.10 -1.82
N MET A 67 17.44 12.46 -1.77
CA MET A 67 16.97 13.83 -2.00
C MET A 67 15.91 14.23 -1.00
N GLN A 68 15.75 15.53 -0.78
CA GLN A 68 14.67 16.08 0.03
C GLN A 68 13.41 16.27 -0.80
N SER A 69 12.25 16.05 -0.20
CA SER A 69 10.98 16.47 -0.77
C SER A 69 10.12 17.16 0.28
N PHE A 70 9.35 18.14 -0.17
CA PHE A 70 8.42 18.87 0.67
C PHE A 70 7.00 18.72 0.15
N ARG A 71 6.15 18.15 0.98
CA ARG A 71 4.71 18.20 0.73
C ARG A 71 4.25 19.61 1.04
N LEU A 72 3.62 20.26 0.08
CA LEU A 72 3.15 21.63 0.23
C LEU A 72 1.66 21.64 0.57
N LEU A 73 1.28 22.57 1.45
CA LEU A 73 -0.13 22.84 1.74
C LEU A 73 -0.89 23.26 0.47
N ASN A 74 -2.20 23.00 0.49
CA ASN A 74 -3.12 23.58 -0.45
C ASN A 74 -4.38 24.04 0.32
N PRO A 75 -4.58 25.35 0.52
CA PRO A 75 -5.72 25.87 1.27
C PRO A 75 -7.05 25.70 0.53
N ASN A 76 -7.01 25.38 -0.76
CA ASN A 76 -8.20 25.23 -1.60
C ASN A 76 -8.68 23.77 -1.71
N LEU A 77 -8.16 22.87 -0.87
CA LEU A 77 -8.61 21.49 -0.86
C LEU A 77 -10.06 21.38 -0.44
N LYS A 78 -10.83 20.62 -1.23
CA LYS A 78 -12.19 20.21 -0.89
C LYS A 78 -12.17 19.01 0.04
N PRO A 79 -13.24 18.76 0.83
CA PRO A 79 -13.45 17.51 1.51
C PRO A 79 -13.50 16.35 0.51
N GLU A 80 -12.97 15.20 0.90
CA GLU A 80 -13.25 13.94 0.23
C GLU A 80 -14.64 13.47 0.64
N THR A 81 -15.42 12.96 -0.29
CA THR A 81 -16.66 12.25 0.00
C THR A 81 -16.54 10.79 -0.35
N SER A 82 -17.36 9.92 0.23
CA SER A 82 -17.39 8.51 -0.15
C SER A 82 -18.79 7.92 -0.05
N THR A 83 -19.04 6.97 -0.96
CA THR A 83 -20.17 6.05 -0.92
C THR A 83 -19.63 4.64 -0.64
N ASN A 84 -20.23 3.96 0.33
CA ASN A 84 -19.83 2.61 0.73
C ASN A 84 -21.07 1.72 0.65
N THR A 85 -20.95 0.61 -0.07
CA THR A 85 -22.02 -0.39 -0.20
C THR A 85 -21.50 -1.76 0.16
N SER A 86 -22.37 -2.59 0.75
CA SER A 86 -22.08 -4.00 0.95
C SER A 86 -23.36 -4.83 0.89
N ILE A 87 -23.21 -6.06 0.41
CA ILE A 87 -24.22 -7.10 0.46
C ILE A 87 -23.56 -8.44 0.77
N GLY A 88 -24.20 -9.22 1.61
CA GLY A 88 -23.62 -10.50 2.01
C GLY A 88 -24.62 -11.38 2.73
N PHE A 89 -24.13 -12.52 3.21
CA PHE A 89 -24.92 -13.45 4.00
C PHE A 89 -24.12 -14.06 5.14
N VAL A 90 -24.85 -14.55 6.13
CA VAL A 90 -24.35 -15.41 7.20
C VAL A 90 -25.14 -16.70 7.15
N TYR A 91 -24.45 -17.81 7.03
CA TYR A 91 -25.03 -19.14 7.00
C TYR A 91 -24.51 -19.98 8.16
N SER A 92 -25.43 -20.39 9.04
CA SER A 92 -25.11 -21.16 10.24
C SER A 92 -26.10 -22.37 10.31
N PRO A 93 -25.79 -23.45 9.56
CA PRO A 93 -26.71 -24.59 9.43
C PRO A 93 -26.90 -25.31 10.76
N SER A 94 -28.13 -25.50 11.16
CA SER A 94 -28.50 -26.22 12.38
C SER A 94 -28.10 -27.71 12.39
N VAL A 95 -27.84 -28.28 11.21
CA VAL A 95 -27.34 -29.66 11.03
C VAL A 95 -25.86 -29.84 11.29
N VAL A 96 -25.08 -28.73 11.38
CA VAL A 96 -23.65 -28.73 11.68
C VAL A 96 -23.39 -27.77 12.83
N ASP A 97 -23.46 -28.32 14.05
CA ASP A 97 -23.29 -27.52 15.27
C ASP A 97 -21.93 -26.78 15.26
N GLY A 98 -21.96 -25.51 15.66
CA GLY A 98 -20.78 -24.64 15.75
C GLY A 98 -20.20 -24.15 14.43
N PHE A 99 -20.78 -24.49 13.27
CA PHE A 99 -20.31 -23.98 11.98
C PHE A 99 -21.01 -22.68 11.59
N THR A 100 -20.24 -21.73 11.07
CA THR A 100 -20.74 -20.49 10.45
C THR A 100 -19.89 -20.13 9.25
N MET A 101 -20.55 -19.75 8.15
CA MET A 101 -19.95 -19.20 6.96
C MET A 101 -20.47 -17.77 6.74
N THR A 102 -19.59 -16.86 6.37
CA THR A 102 -19.96 -15.50 5.97
C THR A 102 -19.41 -15.20 4.58
N TYR A 103 -20.17 -14.44 3.82
CA TYR A 103 -19.74 -13.85 2.56
C TYR A 103 -20.23 -12.41 2.50
N ASP A 104 -19.35 -11.49 2.15
CA ASP A 104 -19.67 -10.10 1.89
C ASP A 104 -19.00 -9.65 0.59
N ASN A 105 -19.78 -9.03 -0.29
CA ASN A 105 -19.29 -8.25 -1.41
C ASN A 105 -19.42 -6.78 -1.04
N TRP A 106 -18.38 -6.00 -1.24
CA TRP A 106 -18.34 -4.60 -0.83
C TRP A 106 -17.67 -3.70 -1.88
N GLU A 107 -18.10 -2.44 -1.90
CA GLU A 107 -17.55 -1.39 -2.76
C GLU A 107 -17.43 -0.09 -1.97
N ILE A 108 -16.32 0.61 -2.17
CA ILE A 108 -16.04 1.93 -1.62
C ILE A 108 -15.63 2.82 -2.78
N GLU A 109 -16.42 3.84 -3.06
CA GLU A 109 -16.11 4.87 -4.03
C GLU A 109 -15.86 6.19 -3.30
N LYS A 110 -14.72 6.83 -3.56
CA LYS A 110 -14.32 8.12 -2.98
C LYS A 110 -14.19 9.14 -4.09
N GLU A 111 -14.76 10.30 -3.88
CA GLU A 111 -14.62 11.46 -4.77
C GLU A 111 -13.75 12.54 -4.12
N ASP A 112 -13.17 13.41 -4.95
CA ASP A 112 -12.29 14.51 -4.52
C ASP A 112 -11.13 14.02 -3.62
N THR A 113 -10.62 12.82 -3.86
CA THR A 113 -9.54 12.19 -3.05
C THR A 113 -8.32 13.10 -2.98
N ILE A 114 -7.86 13.40 -1.77
CA ILE A 114 -6.67 14.26 -1.56
C ILE A 114 -5.41 13.44 -1.78
N VAL A 115 -4.67 13.78 -2.82
CA VAL A 115 -3.47 13.06 -3.28
C VAL A 115 -2.28 14.00 -3.43
N LEU A 116 -1.11 13.40 -3.64
CA LEU A 116 0.11 14.02 -4.15
C LEU A 116 0.36 13.45 -5.56
N LEU A 117 0.95 14.22 -6.46
CA LEU A 117 1.43 13.67 -7.73
C LEU A 117 2.48 12.58 -7.48
N GLY A 118 3.24 12.75 -6.43
CA GLY A 118 4.31 11.85 -6.01
C GLY A 118 5.67 12.31 -6.51
N ARG A 119 6.69 12.18 -5.64
CA ARG A 119 8.06 12.64 -5.92
C ARG A 119 8.62 12.09 -7.22
N ASN A 120 8.42 10.79 -7.50
CA ASN A 120 8.89 10.18 -8.74
C ASN A 120 8.21 10.79 -9.97
N ASN A 121 6.90 10.98 -9.94
CA ASN A 121 6.19 11.61 -11.05
C ASN A 121 6.61 13.08 -11.23
N ARG A 122 7.00 13.79 -10.14
CA ARG A 122 7.59 15.13 -10.22
C ARG A 122 8.95 15.14 -10.92
N LEU A 123 9.77 14.10 -10.69
CA LEU A 123 11.04 13.95 -11.40
C LEU A 123 10.81 13.60 -12.88
N VAL A 124 9.78 12.84 -13.19
CA VAL A 124 9.37 12.58 -14.59
C VAL A 124 8.81 13.86 -15.23
N GLU A 125 8.04 14.67 -14.49
CA GLU A 125 7.58 15.99 -14.95
C GLU A 125 8.78 16.89 -15.32
N ASP A 126 9.84 16.91 -14.49
CA ASP A 126 11.05 17.65 -14.77
C ASP A 126 11.74 17.17 -16.08
N LEU A 127 11.79 15.86 -16.30
CA LEU A 127 12.30 15.28 -17.55
C LEU A 127 11.47 15.72 -18.76
N VAL A 128 10.15 15.64 -18.68
CA VAL A 128 9.24 16.03 -19.77
C VAL A 128 9.41 17.52 -20.10
N LEU A 129 9.43 18.39 -19.08
CA LEU A 129 9.67 19.83 -19.28
C LEU A 129 11.03 20.12 -19.94
N ARG A 130 12.08 19.35 -19.61
CA ARG A 130 13.40 19.48 -20.26
C ARG A 130 13.38 19.03 -21.71
N LEU A 131 12.64 17.95 -22.02
CA LEU A 131 12.46 17.48 -23.39
C LEU A 131 11.68 18.49 -24.25
N GLU A 132 10.65 19.11 -23.68
CA GLU A 132 9.90 20.18 -24.33
C GLU A 132 10.75 21.45 -24.55
N HIS A 133 11.61 21.80 -23.59
CA HIS A 133 12.51 22.95 -23.68
C HIS A 133 13.60 22.73 -24.74
N GLY A 134 14.11 21.50 -24.86
CA GLY A 134 15.22 21.15 -25.72
C GLY A 134 16.60 21.49 -25.12
N PRO A 135 17.68 21.23 -25.87
CA PRO A 135 19.07 21.35 -25.40
C PRO A 135 19.66 22.77 -25.49
N ASN A 136 18.89 23.75 -26.01
CA ASN A 136 19.38 25.12 -26.26
C ASN A 136 18.87 26.08 -25.18
N ASN A 137 19.65 27.16 -24.95
CA ASN A 137 19.29 28.22 -23.99
C ASN A 137 18.99 27.73 -22.59
N CYS A 138 19.84 26.84 -22.05
CA CYS A 138 19.63 26.14 -20.79
C CYS A 138 19.51 27.07 -19.56
N SER A 139 20.03 28.28 -19.63
CA SER A 139 19.88 29.29 -18.59
C SER A 139 18.43 29.81 -18.44
N ALA A 140 17.58 29.63 -19.46
CA ALA A 140 16.17 29.99 -19.41
C ALA A 140 15.28 28.83 -18.87
N PHE A 141 15.83 27.61 -18.73
CA PHE A 141 15.06 26.51 -18.16
C PHE A 141 14.86 26.70 -16.66
N SER A 142 13.63 26.55 -16.20
CA SER A 142 13.31 26.52 -14.78
C SER A 142 12.15 25.59 -14.52
N ASN A 143 12.22 24.85 -13.40
CA ASN A 143 11.12 24.07 -12.87
C ASN A 143 10.92 24.42 -11.39
N PRO A 144 9.81 25.09 -11.02
CA PRO A 144 9.59 25.48 -9.63
C PRO A 144 9.35 24.29 -8.69
N ASN A 145 9.02 23.12 -9.22
CA ASN A 145 8.73 21.92 -8.44
C ASN A 145 9.96 21.05 -8.19
N VAL A 146 11.05 21.21 -8.99
CA VAL A 146 12.27 20.40 -8.83
C VAL A 146 13.47 21.33 -8.88
N LEU A 147 14.09 21.56 -7.73
CA LEU A 147 15.32 22.33 -7.63
C LEU A 147 16.51 21.39 -7.77
N ARG A 148 17.36 21.65 -8.74
CA ARG A 148 18.57 20.88 -9.02
C ARG A 148 19.83 21.68 -8.70
N ASP A 149 20.92 20.96 -8.48
CA ASP A 149 22.24 21.56 -8.42
C ASP A 149 22.54 22.29 -9.73
N GLN A 150 22.94 23.56 -9.63
CA GLN A 150 23.25 24.40 -10.78
C GLN A 150 24.72 24.29 -11.17
N ASP A 151 25.59 23.93 -10.22
CA ASP A 151 27.05 23.88 -10.38
C ASP A 151 27.56 22.43 -10.32
N ALA A 152 26.99 21.56 -11.14
CA ALA A 152 27.35 20.14 -11.16
C ALA A 152 28.80 19.88 -11.66
N GLY A 153 29.46 20.91 -12.18
CA GLY A 153 30.88 20.83 -12.59
C GLY A 153 31.16 19.91 -13.79
N TYR A 154 30.17 19.76 -14.67
CA TYR A 154 30.30 18.87 -15.85
C TYR A 154 31.33 19.33 -16.85
N THR A 155 32.08 18.38 -17.40
CA THR A 155 32.94 18.59 -18.55
C THR A 155 32.12 18.81 -19.84
N ASP A 156 32.77 19.33 -20.90
CA ASP A 156 32.10 19.50 -22.20
C ASP A 156 31.59 18.18 -22.78
N GLU A 157 32.30 17.08 -22.54
CA GLU A 157 31.90 15.73 -22.96
C GLU A 157 30.65 15.28 -22.22
N GLU A 158 30.54 15.55 -20.92
CA GLU A 158 29.36 15.23 -20.12
C GLU A 158 28.15 16.08 -20.51
N VAL A 159 28.35 17.37 -20.77
CA VAL A 159 27.31 18.26 -21.32
C VAL A 159 26.79 17.73 -22.65
N ALA A 160 27.70 17.22 -23.51
CA ALA A 160 27.33 16.66 -24.81
C ALA A 160 26.42 15.41 -24.69
N LEU A 161 26.54 14.63 -23.61
CA LEU A 161 25.64 13.49 -23.37
C LEU A 161 24.17 13.92 -23.15
N PHE A 162 23.93 14.98 -22.39
CA PHE A 162 22.60 15.54 -22.22
C PHE A 162 22.06 16.12 -23.53
N SER A 163 22.90 16.87 -24.28
CA SER A 163 22.52 17.47 -25.55
C SER A 163 22.17 16.41 -26.60
N ALA A 164 22.91 15.29 -26.64
CA ALA A 164 22.62 14.15 -27.52
C ALA A 164 21.28 13.48 -27.21
N LYS A 165 20.76 13.64 -25.97
CA LYS A 165 19.44 13.19 -25.55
C LYS A 165 18.34 14.25 -25.69
N GLY A 166 18.68 15.40 -26.28
CA GLY A 166 17.72 16.48 -26.53
C GLY A 166 17.33 17.32 -25.32
N ILE A 167 18.14 17.31 -24.25
CA ILE A 167 17.85 18.04 -23.01
C ILE A 167 19.02 18.91 -22.56
N CYS A 168 18.71 19.92 -21.77
CA CYS A 168 19.71 20.68 -21.05
C CYS A 168 20.35 19.84 -19.92
N PRO A 169 21.66 20.08 -19.61
CA PRO A 169 22.33 19.46 -18.47
C PRO A 169 21.53 19.63 -17.16
N ALA A 170 21.59 18.62 -16.32
CA ALA A 170 20.88 18.60 -15.05
C ALA A 170 21.78 18.02 -13.95
N GLY A 171 22.06 18.79 -12.92
CA GLY A 171 22.66 18.28 -11.69
C GLY A 171 21.68 17.47 -10.86
N GLU A 172 22.11 16.93 -9.71
CA GLU A 172 21.25 16.18 -8.79
C GLU A 172 20.06 17.02 -8.32
N ALA A 173 18.91 16.38 -8.22
CA ALA A 173 17.73 16.99 -7.62
C ALA A 173 17.94 17.13 -6.11
N GLN A 174 18.01 18.34 -5.62
CA GLN A 174 18.21 18.67 -4.22
C GLN A 174 16.87 18.71 -3.47
N ILE A 175 15.87 19.34 -4.07
CA ILE A 175 14.55 19.52 -3.48
C ILE A 175 13.45 19.24 -4.51
N VAL A 176 12.46 18.46 -4.09
CA VAL A 176 11.23 18.22 -4.86
C VAL A 176 10.04 18.74 -4.07
N TYR A 177 9.29 19.68 -4.65
CA TYR A 177 8.05 20.20 -4.10
C TYR A 177 6.85 19.46 -4.67
N ASP A 178 5.96 19.00 -3.78
CA ASP A 178 4.78 18.21 -4.16
C ASP A 178 3.53 18.71 -3.42
N PRO A 179 2.77 19.64 -4.00
CA PRO A 179 1.55 20.16 -3.40
C PRO A 179 0.43 19.12 -3.38
N TYR A 180 -0.36 19.13 -2.31
CA TYR A 180 -1.60 18.37 -2.24
C TYR A 180 -2.62 18.88 -3.27
N ALA A 181 -3.36 17.96 -3.86
CA ALA A 181 -4.45 18.25 -4.79
C ALA A 181 -5.61 17.28 -4.56
N ASN A 182 -6.83 17.71 -4.89
CA ASN A 182 -7.93 16.77 -5.05
C ASN A 182 -7.76 16.08 -6.42
N ALA A 183 -7.77 14.75 -6.41
CA ALA A 183 -7.94 13.94 -7.61
C ALA A 183 -9.44 13.63 -7.80
N ALA A 184 -9.79 13.02 -8.92
CA ALA A 184 -11.13 12.55 -9.13
C ALA A 184 -11.45 11.31 -8.25
N THR A 185 -11.92 10.24 -8.82
CA THR A 185 -12.45 9.09 -8.09
C THR A 185 -11.36 8.10 -7.69
N ARG A 186 -11.49 7.53 -6.49
CA ARG A 186 -10.82 6.29 -6.07
C ARG A 186 -11.86 5.24 -5.81
N LYS A 187 -11.74 4.10 -6.46
CA LYS A 187 -12.64 2.97 -6.29
C LYS A 187 -11.91 1.76 -5.75
N ILE A 188 -12.49 1.12 -4.72
CA ILE A 188 -12.01 -0.12 -4.15
C ILE A 188 -13.22 -1.05 -3.99
N ALA A 189 -13.16 -2.24 -4.57
CA ALA A 189 -14.20 -3.24 -4.47
C ALA A 189 -13.60 -4.62 -4.20
N GLY A 190 -14.35 -5.48 -3.54
CA GLY A 190 -13.86 -6.81 -3.22
C GLY A 190 -14.86 -7.67 -2.49
N GLN A 191 -14.37 -8.82 -2.04
CA GLN A 191 -15.16 -9.85 -1.38
C GLN A 191 -14.39 -10.40 -0.19
N ASP A 192 -15.16 -10.70 0.88
CA ASP A 192 -14.66 -11.35 2.07
C ASP A 192 -15.43 -12.65 2.31
N ILE A 193 -14.69 -13.73 2.58
CA ILE A 193 -15.24 -15.04 2.95
C ILE A 193 -14.71 -15.40 4.34
N GLY A 194 -15.60 -15.70 5.26
CA GLY A 194 -15.27 -16.18 6.59
C GLY A 194 -15.84 -17.59 6.83
N LEU A 195 -15.01 -18.48 7.34
CA LEU A 195 -15.42 -19.81 7.80
C LEU A 195 -15.04 -19.94 9.28
N TYR A 196 -16.02 -20.27 10.12
CA TYR A 196 -15.85 -20.38 11.54
C TYR A 196 -16.40 -21.72 12.00
N TYR A 197 -15.67 -22.39 12.88
CA TYR A 197 -16.11 -23.64 13.51
C TYR A 197 -15.70 -23.64 14.97
N ASP A 198 -16.69 -23.79 15.87
CA ASP A 198 -16.48 -23.80 17.31
C ASP A 198 -17.26 -24.97 17.91
N ILE A 199 -16.55 -26.02 18.30
CA ILE A 199 -17.16 -27.25 18.80
C ILE A 199 -16.52 -27.70 20.12
N ASP A 200 -17.35 -28.06 21.07
CA ASP A 200 -16.95 -28.73 22.28
C ASP A 200 -17.09 -30.26 22.11
N THR A 201 -16.05 -31.00 22.46
CA THR A 201 -16.00 -32.47 22.41
C THR A 201 -15.54 -33.04 23.74
N ASP A 202 -15.69 -34.33 23.94
CA ASP A 202 -15.17 -35.02 25.13
C ASP A 202 -13.63 -34.93 25.26
N PHE A 203 -12.94 -34.62 24.15
CA PHE A 203 -11.49 -34.46 24.10
C PHE A 203 -11.02 -33.01 24.20
N GLY A 204 -11.93 -32.04 24.35
CA GLY A 204 -11.64 -30.62 24.43
C GLY A 204 -12.39 -29.81 23.37
N ARG A 205 -12.11 -28.51 23.37
CA ARG A 205 -12.76 -27.53 22.47
C ARG A 205 -11.85 -27.15 21.30
N PHE A 206 -12.43 -27.20 20.10
CA PHE A 206 -11.79 -26.79 18.86
C PHE A 206 -12.45 -25.51 18.36
N LYS A 207 -11.60 -24.51 18.03
CA LYS A 207 -12.02 -23.29 17.32
C LYS A 207 -11.18 -23.12 16.09
N LEU A 208 -11.84 -23.05 14.95
CA LEU A 208 -11.22 -22.73 13.66
C LEU A 208 -11.83 -21.44 13.13
N SER A 209 -11.01 -20.55 12.61
CA SER A 209 -11.45 -19.43 11.80
C SER A 209 -10.54 -19.32 10.57
N ALA A 210 -11.15 -19.25 9.39
CA ALA A 210 -10.46 -18.99 8.13
C ALA A 210 -11.13 -17.78 7.47
N ASN A 211 -10.34 -16.79 7.14
CA ASN A 211 -10.80 -15.59 6.46
C ASN A 211 -10.01 -15.40 5.19
N TYR A 212 -10.71 -15.21 4.08
CA TYR A 212 -10.15 -14.90 2.78
C TYR A 212 -10.73 -13.57 2.31
N SER A 213 -9.85 -12.66 1.94
CA SER A 213 -10.20 -11.35 1.36
C SER A 213 -9.62 -11.26 -0.03
N LYS A 214 -10.42 -10.82 -0.99
CA LYS A 214 -10.02 -10.55 -2.36
C LYS A 214 -10.44 -9.16 -2.76
N THR A 215 -9.50 -8.36 -3.23
CA THR A 215 -9.75 -7.05 -3.85
C THR A 215 -9.93 -7.27 -5.34
N ASP A 216 -11.13 -7.04 -5.87
CA ASP A 216 -11.45 -7.22 -7.28
C ASP A 216 -11.10 -5.98 -8.11
N GLU A 217 -11.16 -4.78 -7.48
CA GLU A 217 -10.82 -3.50 -8.10
C GLU A 217 -10.11 -2.61 -7.07
N PHE A 218 -9.05 -1.95 -7.49
CA PHE A 218 -8.43 -0.83 -6.78
C PHE A 218 -7.89 0.16 -7.80
N THR A 219 -8.65 1.21 -8.05
CA THR A 219 -8.32 2.22 -9.04
C THR A 219 -8.26 3.61 -8.42
N GLN A 220 -7.38 4.45 -8.95
CA GLN A 220 -7.31 5.88 -8.67
C GLN A 220 -7.30 6.63 -10.00
N GLU A 221 -8.31 7.44 -10.23
CA GLU A 221 -8.31 8.30 -11.41
C GLU A 221 -7.14 9.28 -11.38
N PRO A 222 -6.53 9.53 -12.54
CA PRO A 222 -5.35 10.39 -12.64
C PRO A 222 -5.70 11.86 -12.42
N THR A 223 -4.75 12.60 -11.83
CA THR A 223 -4.77 14.08 -11.89
C THR A 223 -4.40 14.55 -13.29
N ALA A 224 -4.77 15.80 -13.64
CA ALA A 224 -4.37 16.39 -14.93
C ALA A 224 -2.85 16.38 -15.14
N GLY A 225 -2.06 16.56 -14.06
CA GLY A 225 -0.59 16.44 -14.12
C GLY A 225 -0.13 15.04 -14.52
N TYR A 226 -0.69 13.99 -13.87
CA TYR A 226 -0.36 12.61 -14.21
C TYR A 226 -0.79 12.24 -15.64
N THR A 227 -1.98 12.68 -16.08
CA THR A 227 -2.48 12.43 -17.44
C THR A 227 -1.50 12.91 -18.50
N LYS A 228 -0.95 14.13 -18.35
CA LYS A 228 0.09 14.67 -19.26
C LYS A 228 1.33 13.80 -19.30
N LEU A 229 1.80 13.32 -18.15
CA LEU A 229 2.96 12.43 -18.09
C LEU A 229 2.69 11.10 -18.79
N LYS A 230 1.50 10.55 -18.60
CA LYS A 230 1.08 9.30 -19.24
C LYS A 230 0.97 9.46 -20.76
N GLU A 231 0.38 10.54 -21.23
CA GLU A 231 0.30 10.88 -22.66
C GLU A 231 1.69 11.04 -23.28
N ALA A 232 2.62 11.71 -22.59
CA ALA A 232 4.01 11.85 -23.03
C ALA A 232 4.71 10.47 -23.10
N GLN A 233 4.47 9.61 -22.12
CA GLN A 233 5.01 8.24 -22.13
C GLN A 233 4.43 7.41 -23.29
N ASP A 234 3.12 7.45 -23.49
CA ASP A 234 2.42 6.67 -24.52
C ASP A 234 2.77 7.16 -25.94
N SER A 235 3.10 8.44 -26.11
CA SER A 235 3.63 8.98 -27.37
C SER A 235 5.11 8.67 -27.62
N GLY A 236 5.79 8.00 -26.66
CA GLY A 236 7.20 7.64 -26.77
C GLY A 236 8.17 8.76 -26.45
N THR A 237 7.72 9.87 -25.85
CA THR A 237 8.58 11.00 -25.45
C THR A 237 9.68 10.54 -24.49
N PHE A 238 9.38 9.57 -23.61
CA PHE A 238 10.36 8.89 -22.78
C PHE A 238 10.00 7.39 -22.64
N PRO A 239 10.98 6.51 -22.31
CA PRO A 239 10.76 5.06 -22.32
C PRO A 239 9.92 4.58 -21.15
N LEU A 240 9.19 3.46 -21.35
CA LEU A 240 8.39 2.78 -20.32
C LEU A 240 9.20 2.34 -19.09
N SER A 241 10.52 2.18 -19.22
CA SER A 241 11.42 1.88 -18.10
C SER A 241 11.48 3.00 -17.04
N ILE A 242 11.08 4.23 -17.39
CA ILE A 242 10.88 5.33 -16.45
C ILE A 242 9.42 5.23 -15.95
N ALA A 243 9.23 4.60 -14.80
CA ALA A 243 7.91 4.24 -14.33
C ALA A 243 7.10 5.45 -13.83
N LEU A 244 5.80 5.45 -14.14
CA LEU A 244 4.78 6.27 -13.52
C LEU A 244 4.00 5.41 -12.51
N SER A 245 3.59 5.98 -11.38
CA SER A 245 2.91 5.22 -10.33
C SER A 245 1.90 6.07 -9.55
N GLY A 246 1.05 5.39 -8.75
CA GLY A 246 0.11 6.03 -7.82
C GLY A 246 -1.25 6.38 -8.42
N PHE A 247 -1.46 6.13 -9.71
CA PHE A 247 -2.72 6.37 -10.43
C PHE A 247 -3.03 5.24 -11.40
N GLY A 248 -4.26 5.18 -11.87
CA GLY A 248 -4.75 4.09 -12.69
C GLY A 248 -5.10 2.87 -11.85
N ASP A 249 -4.78 1.68 -12.36
CA ASP A 249 -4.96 0.42 -11.63
C ASP A 249 -3.84 0.26 -10.60
N LEU A 250 -4.23 0.28 -9.33
CA LEU A 250 -3.35 0.13 -8.17
C LEU A 250 -3.37 -1.30 -7.59
N ALA A 251 -4.17 -2.20 -8.17
CA ALA A 251 -4.20 -3.59 -7.75
C ALA A 251 -2.83 -4.24 -7.96
N LYS A 252 -2.35 -4.95 -6.95
CA LYS A 252 -0.99 -5.52 -6.89
C LYS A 252 0.17 -4.52 -6.97
N GLN A 253 -0.06 -3.20 -6.94
CA GLN A 253 1.00 -2.22 -6.94
C GLN A 253 1.48 -1.90 -5.52
N ASP A 254 2.79 -1.96 -5.26
CA ASP A 254 3.45 -1.43 -4.06
C ASP A 254 2.81 -1.90 -2.73
N GLY A 255 2.53 -3.20 -2.62
CA GLY A 255 1.97 -3.80 -1.40
C GLY A 255 0.44 -3.79 -1.31
N ASN A 256 -0.27 -3.38 -2.36
CA ASN A 256 -1.71 -3.53 -2.46
C ASN A 256 -2.06 -4.98 -2.84
N TYR A 257 -2.07 -5.85 -1.86
CA TYR A 257 -2.39 -7.26 -2.10
C TYR A 257 -3.81 -7.40 -2.64
N VAL A 258 -3.95 -8.19 -3.72
CA VAL A 258 -5.27 -8.59 -4.22
C VAL A 258 -5.85 -9.69 -3.33
N GLU A 259 -5.02 -10.59 -2.82
CA GLU A 259 -5.48 -11.71 -2.00
C GLU A 259 -4.79 -11.73 -0.64
N LYS A 260 -5.56 -12.07 0.39
CA LYS A 260 -5.07 -12.26 1.75
C LYS A 260 -5.86 -13.35 2.44
N THR A 261 -5.14 -14.32 3.02
CA THR A 261 -5.74 -15.43 3.77
C THR A 261 -5.21 -15.44 5.21
N SER A 262 -6.11 -15.61 6.16
CA SER A 262 -5.76 -15.81 7.58
C SER A 262 -6.50 -17.03 8.12
N ILE A 263 -5.74 -18.01 8.61
CA ILE A 263 -6.30 -19.21 9.23
C ILE A 263 -5.81 -19.28 10.67
N LYS A 264 -6.72 -19.49 11.59
CA LYS A 264 -6.42 -19.63 13.02
C LYS A 264 -7.14 -20.86 13.57
N GLY A 265 -6.37 -21.80 14.09
CA GLY A 265 -6.84 -22.95 14.86
C GLY A 265 -6.49 -22.79 16.33
N THR A 266 -7.43 -23.08 17.21
CA THR A 266 -7.20 -23.14 18.67
C THR A 266 -7.80 -24.42 19.20
N TYR A 267 -7.00 -25.18 19.96
CA TYR A 267 -7.44 -26.35 20.71
C TYR A 267 -7.23 -26.09 22.18
N THR A 268 -8.25 -26.39 22.99
CA THR A 268 -8.18 -26.25 24.46
C THR A 268 -8.69 -27.52 25.15
N ILE A 269 -7.93 -27.98 26.14
CA ILE A 269 -8.30 -29.11 27.01
C ILE A 269 -7.91 -28.78 28.45
N GLY A 270 -8.88 -28.76 29.36
CA GLY A 270 -8.67 -28.28 30.72
C GLY A 270 -8.05 -26.87 30.72
N ASP A 271 -6.92 -26.72 31.39
CA ASP A 271 -6.19 -25.45 31.50
C ASP A 271 -5.20 -25.21 30.37
N TRP A 272 -4.99 -26.17 29.50
CA TRP A 272 -4.07 -26.07 28.37
C TRP A 272 -4.75 -25.55 27.12
N GLY A 273 -4.00 -24.81 26.33
CA GLY A 273 -4.44 -24.44 24.99
C GLY A 273 -3.26 -24.30 24.01
N VAL A 274 -3.52 -24.74 22.79
CA VAL A 274 -2.61 -24.61 21.66
C VAL A 274 -3.27 -23.76 20.60
N GLN A 275 -2.54 -22.82 20.02
CA GLN A 275 -3.02 -21.98 18.93
C GLN A 275 -2.00 -21.97 17.78
N ILE A 276 -2.49 -22.18 16.57
CA ILE A 276 -1.76 -22.04 15.33
C ILE A 276 -2.44 -20.94 14.52
N THR A 277 -1.64 -20.05 13.92
CA THR A 277 -2.14 -19.01 13.04
C THR A 277 -1.26 -18.98 11.79
N SER A 278 -1.87 -19.05 10.61
CA SER A 278 -1.22 -18.84 9.31
C SER A 278 -1.74 -17.56 8.69
N LEU A 279 -0.85 -16.77 8.12
CA LEU A 279 -1.17 -15.55 7.37
C LEU A 279 -0.46 -15.59 6.04
N THR A 280 -1.24 -15.61 4.95
CA THR A 280 -0.75 -15.50 3.58
C THR A 280 -1.10 -14.13 3.02
N LYS A 281 -0.13 -13.46 2.45
CA LYS A 281 -0.28 -12.21 1.69
C LYS A 281 0.07 -12.52 0.24
N GLY A 282 -0.81 -12.16 -0.69
CA GLY A 282 -0.63 -12.40 -2.11
C GLY A 282 0.57 -11.69 -2.72
N ASP A 283 0.85 -11.98 -3.97
CA ASP A 283 1.89 -11.33 -4.75
C ASP A 283 1.54 -9.87 -5.07
N PHE A 284 2.58 -9.07 -5.29
CA PHE A 284 2.45 -7.70 -5.80
C PHE A 284 3.71 -7.31 -6.58
N TYR A 285 3.67 -6.20 -7.32
CA TYR A 285 4.84 -5.69 -8.02
C TYR A 285 5.33 -4.37 -7.42
N HIS A 286 6.65 -4.16 -7.52
CA HIS A 286 7.28 -2.88 -7.16
C HIS A 286 7.20 -1.94 -8.36
N SER A 287 6.49 -0.81 -8.22
CA SER A 287 6.24 0.10 -9.36
C SER A 287 7.50 0.82 -9.86
N GLN A 288 8.52 0.98 -9.02
CA GLN A 288 9.76 1.68 -9.34
C GLN A 288 10.87 0.75 -9.82
N GLU A 289 10.69 -0.57 -9.70
CA GLU A 289 11.68 -1.57 -10.09
C GLU A 289 11.18 -2.36 -11.30
N THR A 290 12.07 -2.54 -12.27
CA THR A 290 11.82 -3.37 -13.44
C THR A 290 12.96 -4.36 -13.60
N LYS A 291 12.67 -5.52 -14.16
CA LYS A 291 13.70 -6.47 -14.56
C LYS A 291 14.52 -5.92 -15.73
N SER A 292 15.65 -6.55 -16.03
CA SER A 292 16.53 -6.17 -17.13
C SER A 292 15.85 -6.21 -18.51
N ASP A 293 14.81 -7.04 -18.65
CA ASP A 293 13.98 -7.14 -19.87
C ASP A 293 12.85 -6.11 -19.95
N GLY A 294 12.75 -5.19 -18.95
CA GLY A 294 11.73 -4.15 -18.86
C GLY A 294 10.40 -4.63 -18.28
N THR A 295 10.27 -5.91 -17.90
CA THR A 295 9.06 -6.41 -17.25
C THR A 295 8.99 -5.98 -15.78
N ARG A 296 7.78 -6.04 -15.19
CA ARG A 296 7.55 -5.70 -13.79
C ARG A 296 8.34 -6.61 -12.84
N TYR A 297 8.91 -6.04 -11.81
CA TYR A 297 9.51 -6.80 -10.72
C TYR A 297 8.41 -7.24 -9.75
N VAL A 298 8.03 -8.52 -9.81
CA VAL A 298 6.97 -9.11 -8.98
C VAL A 298 7.58 -9.76 -7.75
N LEU A 299 7.06 -9.39 -6.58
CA LEU A 299 7.35 -10.02 -5.31
C LEU A 299 6.34 -11.16 -5.12
N PRO A 300 6.79 -12.40 -4.82
CA PRO A 300 5.90 -13.53 -4.64
C PRO A 300 5.04 -13.38 -3.39
N GLU A 301 4.01 -14.19 -3.29
CA GLU A 301 3.24 -14.34 -2.05
C GLU A 301 4.13 -14.77 -0.89
N MET A 302 3.76 -14.37 0.32
CA MET A 302 4.46 -14.73 1.56
C MET A 302 3.48 -15.29 2.57
N THR A 303 3.79 -16.49 3.08
CA THR A 303 3.05 -17.13 4.16
C THR A 303 3.91 -17.19 5.41
N THR A 304 3.34 -16.81 6.55
CA THR A 304 3.98 -16.96 7.86
C THR A 304 3.10 -17.74 8.81
N MET A 305 3.69 -18.65 9.60
CA MET A 305 2.98 -19.44 10.58
C MET A 305 3.48 -19.17 11.99
N ASN A 306 2.55 -18.97 12.93
CA ASN A 306 2.83 -18.76 14.35
C ASN A 306 2.19 -19.89 15.15
N VAL A 307 2.91 -20.37 16.17
CA VAL A 307 2.43 -21.39 17.09
C VAL A 307 2.57 -20.89 18.52
N SER A 308 1.60 -21.18 19.35
CA SER A 308 1.71 -20.89 20.78
C SER A 308 1.01 -21.95 21.62
N VAL A 309 1.55 -22.18 22.80
CA VAL A 309 0.98 -23.02 23.86
C VAL A 309 0.81 -22.18 25.10
N TYR A 310 -0.30 -22.30 25.79
CA TYR A 310 -0.52 -21.63 27.06
C TYR A 310 -1.11 -22.58 28.10
N TYR A 311 -0.84 -22.22 29.34
CA TYR A 311 -1.40 -22.89 30.52
C TYR A 311 -2.02 -21.86 31.46
N LYS A 312 -3.24 -22.14 31.94
CA LYS A 312 -3.95 -21.32 32.91
C LYS A 312 -3.82 -21.97 34.29
N PHE A 313 -3.69 -21.14 35.33
CA PHE A 313 -3.60 -21.61 36.71
C PHE A 313 -4.00 -20.49 37.66
N ASP A 314 -4.18 -20.85 38.93
CA ASP A 314 -4.46 -19.89 40.01
C ASP A 314 -3.18 -19.61 40.78
N ILE A 315 -2.90 -18.32 41.05
CA ILE A 315 -1.82 -17.87 41.92
C ILE A 315 -2.33 -16.86 42.93
N ALA A 316 -2.15 -17.13 44.21
CA ALA A 316 -2.59 -16.27 45.31
C ALA A 316 -4.08 -15.84 45.17
N GLY A 317 -4.95 -16.73 44.72
CA GLY A 317 -6.38 -16.45 44.51
C GLY A 317 -6.73 -15.71 43.21
N ASN A 318 -5.75 -15.39 42.40
CA ASN A 318 -5.90 -14.67 41.12
C ASN A 318 -5.73 -15.64 39.93
N LYS A 319 -6.47 -15.40 38.85
CA LYS A 319 -6.30 -16.16 37.61
C LYS A 319 -5.01 -15.74 36.87
N ALA A 320 -4.17 -16.72 36.57
CA ALA A 320 -2.92 -16.52 35.86
C ALA A 320 -2.86 -17.34 34.57
N ARG A 321 -2.05 -16.90 33.64
CA ARG A 321 -1.75 -17.60 32.39
C ARG A 321 -0.29 -17.41 32.04
N ILE A 322 0.40 -18.49 31.72
CA ILE A 322 1.70 -18.47 31.04
C ILE A 322 1.52 -18.92 29.61
N LYS A 323 2.14 -18.24 28.66
CA LYS A 323 2.11 -18.55 27.23
C LYS A 323 3.53 -18.54 26.67
N PHE A 324 3.89 -19.62 26.00
CA PHE A 324 5.07 -19.66 25.13
C PHE A 324 4.61 -19.56 23.68
N ALA A 325 5.27 -18.72 22.89
CA ALA A 325 4.93 -18.53 21.49
C ALA A 325 6.17 -18.42 20.61
N VAL A 326 6.05 -19.00 19.42
CA VAL A 326 7.00 -18.87 18.32
C VAL A 326 6.28 -18.22 17.16
N LYS A 327 6.71 -17.02 16.77
CA LYS A 327 6.27 -16.35 15.54
C LYS A 327 7.16 -16.78 14.39
N ASN A 328 6.55 -16.92 13.22
CA ASN A 328 7.25 -17.31 12.00
C ASN A 328 8.08 -18.58 12.22
N ILE A 329 7.41 -19.69 12.55
CA ILE A 329 8.08 -20.93 12.96
C ILE A 329 8.95 -21.53 11.84
N GLU A 330 8.62 -21.24 10.59
CA GLU A 330 9.34 -21.70 9.39
C GLU A 330 10.56 -20.83 9.08
N ASP A 331 10.74 -19.71 9.80
CA ASP A 331 11.80 -18.71 9.57
C ASP A 331 11.74 -18.09 8.16
N GLU A 332 10.53 -17.93 7.63
CA GLU A 332 10.31 -17.36 6.31
C GLU A 332 10.85 -15.93 6.24
N ARG A 333 11.59 -15.64 5.18
CA ARG A 333 12.21 -14.33 4.98
C ARG A 333 11.41 -13.53 3.94
N ALA A 334 11.33 -12.23 4.16
CA ALA A 334 10.65 -11.35 3.20
C ALA A 334 11.31 -11.45 1.81
N PRO A 335 10.50 -11.46 0.72
CA PRO A 335 11.03 -11.46 -0.64
C PRO A 335 11.95 -10.25 -0.89
N LEU A 336 13.03 -10.46 -1.64
CA LEU A 336 13.91 -9.37 -2.06
C LEU A 336 13.14 -8.36 -2.90
N ALA A 337 13.25 -7.08 -2.57
CA ALA A 337 12.48 -6.01 -3.22
C ALA A 337 13.34 -4.84 -3.67
N ASP A 338 14.26 -4.36 -2.85
CA ASP A 338 15.09 -3.20 -3.14
C ASP A 338 16.53 -3.37 -2.62
N ARG A 339 17.38 -2.44 -3.02
CA ARG A 339 18.80 -2.45 -2.62
C ARG A 339 19.08 -1.81 -1.26
N PHE A 340 18.10 -1.16 -0.63
CA PHE A 340 18.31 -0.46 0.64
C PHE A 340 18.04 -1.35 1.83
N TYR A 341 16.80 -1.87 1.92
CA TYR A 341 16.39 -2.75 3.01
C TYR A 341 16.47 -4.22 2.62
N GLY A 342 16.60 -4.52 1.32
CA GLY A 342 16.54 -5.85 0.77
C GLY A 342 15.12 -6.40 0.66
N PHE A 343 14.11 -5.74 1.23
CA PHE A 343 12.71 -6.14 1.20
C PHE A 343 11.76 -4.93 1.19
N PHE A 344 10.50 -5.14 0.81
CA PHE A 344 9.50 -4.08 0.77
C PHE A 344 8.91 -3.83 2.16
N ALA A 345 9.49 -2.88 2.90
CA ALA A 345 9.23 -2.67 4.33
C ALA A 345 7.78 -2.23 4.64
N ASP A 346 7.10 -1.54 3.70
CA ASP A 346 5.70 -1.11 3.88
C ASP A 346 4.71 -2.30 3.84
N ALA A 347 5.11 -3.42 3.22
CA ALA A 347 4.26 -4.59 3.03
C ALA A 347 4.71 -5.81 3.84
N HIS A 348 6.00 -5.97 4.07
CA HIS A 348 6.59 -7.13 4.73
C HIS A 348 7.38 -6.74 5.98
N GLN A 349 7.57 -7.73 6.86
CA GLN A 349 8.49 -7.68 7.99
C GLN A 349 9.50 -8.81 7.86
N ASP A 350 10.78 -8.49 7.96
CA ASP A 350 11.88 -9.46 7.82
C ASP A 350 12.57 -9.76 9.16
N MET A 351 11.77 -9.98 10.21
CA MET A 351 12.29 -10.27 11.54
C MET A 351 12.74 -11.74 11.72
N GLY A 352 12.36 -12.64 10.79
CA GLY A 352 12.58 -14.05 10.93
C GLY A 352 11.81 -14.69 12.09
N ARG A 353 12.27 -15.85 12.56
CA ARG A 353 11.69 -16.58 13.70
C ARG A 353 11.96 -15.84 15.00
N ASN A 354 10.88 -15.64 15.78
CA ASN A 354 10.94 -14.96 17.07
C ASN A 354 10.17 -15.74 18.14
N SER A 355 10.79 -15.98 19.30
CA SER A 355 10.15 -16.67 20.43
C SER A 355 9.99 -15.75 21.61
N TYR A 356 8.88 -15.87 22.34
CA TYR A 356 8.64 -15.10 23.55
C TYR A 356 7.80 -15.87 24.57
N ILE A 357 7.92 -15.46 25.84
CA ILE A 357 7.07 -15.89 26.94
C ILE A 357 6.24 -14.69 27.39
N ASP A 358 4.94 -14.92 27.56
CA ASP A 358 3.98 -13.96 28.12
C ASP A 358 3.43 -14.54 29.43
N PHE A 359 3.46 -13.72 30.47
CA PHE A 359 2.88 -14.04 31.77
C PHE A 359 1.84 -12.99 32.14
N LYS A 360 0.59 -13.41 32.37
CA LYS A 360 -0.51 -12.54 32.72
C LYS A 360 -1.15 -13.00 34.00
N VAL A 361 -1.38 -12.06 34.94
CA VAL A 361 -2.21 -12.23 36.15
C VAL A 361 -3.37 -11.24 36.06
N SER A 362 -4.57 -11.70 36.41
CA SER A 362 -5.78 -10.85 36.49
C SER A 362 -6.17 -10.72 37.95
N PHE A 363 -6.04 -9.51 38.49
CA PHE A 363 -6.41 -9.16 39.86
C PHE A 363 -7.86 -8.77 39.97
#